data_9c771dfbc145d2a3016d625e108d1a89
#
_entry.id   9c771dfbc145d2a3016d625e108d1a89
#
_cell.length_a   1.000
_cell.length_b   1.000
_cell.length_c   1.000
_cell.angle_alpha   90.00
_cell.angle_beta   90.00
_cell.angle_gamma   90.00
#
_symmetry.space_group_name_H-M   'P 1'
#
loop_
_entity.id
_entity.type
_entity.pdbx_description
1 polymer ?
#
loop_
_entity_poly.entity_id
_entity_poly.type
_entity_poly.pdbx_seq_one_letter_code
_entity_poly.pdbx_strand_id
1 'polypeptide(L)' 'MRLKELRTEKGATQKEVAEFICCSPLVYSRYEREEREPDIDSLCRLADYFGVTIDYLVVREKTIKQ' A
#
# COMPACT_ATOMS: atom_id res chain seq x y z
N MET A 1 -6.67 -4.16 -0.26
CA MET A 1 -5.32 -3.81 -0.70
C MET A 1 -4.30 -4.54 0.18
N ARG A 2 -3.16 -4.89 -0.37
CA ARG A 2 -2.22 -5.76 0.33
C ARG A 2 -1.09 -5.03 1.03
N LEU A 3 -1.34 -3.82 1.48
CA LEU A 3 -0.24 -2.98 1.99
C LEU A 3 0.42 -3.56 3.23
N LYS A 4 -0.39 -3.95 4.21
CA LYS A 4 0.18 -4.43 5.46
C LYS A 4 0.98 -5.71 5.27
N GLU A 5 0.46 -6.61 4.45
CA GLU A 5 1.15 -7.86 4.18
C GLU A 5 2.49 -7.62 3.52
N LEU A 6 2.49 -6.78 2.50
CA LEU A 6 3.73 -6.50 1.78
C LEU A 6 4.73 -5.77 2.67
N ARG A 7 4.23 -4.84 3.47
CA ARG A 7 5.11 -4.11 4.37
C ARG A 7 5.75 -5.04 5.40
N THR A 8 4.95 -5.94 5.94
CA THR A 8 5.46 -6.87 6.94
C THR A 8 6.49 -7.81 6.33
N GLU A 9 6.24 -8.29 5.13
CA GLU A 9 7.20 -9.17 4.46
C GLU A 9 8.51 -8.46 4.19
N LYS A 10 8.45 -7.18 3.88
CA LYS A 10 9.65 -6.41 3.60
C LYS A 10 10.37 -6.01 4.88
N GLY A 11 9.70 -6.10 6.01
CA GLY A 11 10.30 -5.69 7.27
C GLY A 11 10.33 -4.19 7.46
N ALA A 12 9.45 -3.46 6.79
CA ALA A 12 9.43 -2.01 6.86
C ALA A 12 8.40 -1.52 7.87
N THR A 13 8.64 -0.33 8.41
CA THR A 13 7.67 0.30 9.29
C THR A 13 6.73 1.16 8.46
N GLN A 14 5.59 1.53 9.07
CA GLN A 14 4.66 2.44 8.41
C GLN A 14 5.33 3.78 8.09
N LYS A 15 6.19 4.23 8.99
CA LYS A 15 6.88 5.49 8.79
C LYS A 15 7.79 5.43 7.57
N GLU A 16 8.50 4.32 7.42
CA GLU A 16 9.41 4.18 6.29
C GLU A 16 8.67 4.22 4.96
N VAL A 17 7.56 3.50 4.89
CA VAL A 17 6.80 3.47 3.65
C VAL A 17 6.18 4.84 3.39
N ALA A 18 5.64 5.47 4.42
CA ALA A 18 5.04 6.79 4.26
C ALA A 18 6.05 7.80 3.74
N GLU A 19 7.27 7.75 4.24
CA GLU A 19 8.32 8.66 3.77
C GLU A 19 8.63 8.42 2.30
N PHE A 20 8.66 7.17 1.90
CA PHE A 20 8.95 6.87 0.50
C PHE A 20 7.88 7.43 -0.43
N ILE A 21 6.62 7.33 -0.04
CA ILE A 21 5.53 7.81 -0.90
C ILE A 21 5.16 9.25 -0.60
N CYS A 22 5.92 9.92 0.25
CA CYS A 22 5.78 11.36 0.51
C CYS A 22 4.45 11.70 1.18
N CYS A 23 4.04 10.88 2.15
CA CYS A 23 2.86 11.22 2.93
C CYS A 23 3.18 11.04 4.41
N SER A 24 2.25 11.46 5.27
CA SER A 24 2.47 11.30 6.70
C SER A 24 2.18 9.86 7.12
N PRO A 25 2.80 9.41 8.21
CA PRO A 25 2.49 8.06 8.70
C PRO A 25 1.02 7.86 9.04
N LEU A 26 0.36 8.91 9.50
CA LEU A 26 -1.05 8.82 9.81
C LEU A 26 -1.89 8.53 8.56
N VAL A 27 -1.58 9.23 7.47
CA VAL A 27 -2.30 9.01 6.22
C VAL A 27 -2.02 7.60 5.70
N TYR A 28 -0.76 7.19 5.74
CA TYR A 28 -0.44 5.85 5.27
C TYR A 28 -1.15 4.80 6.11
N SER A 29 -1.24 5.01 7.42
CA SER A 29 -1.95 4.08 8.29
C SER A 29 -3.40 3.91 7.85
N ARG A 30 -4.01 5.00 7.42
CA ARG A 30 -5.39 4.93 6.94
C ARG A 30 -5.49 4.13 5.65
N TYR A 31 -4.47 4.21 4.80
CA TYR A 31 -4.45 3.37 3.61
C TYR A 31 -4.45 1.89 3.99
N GLU A 32 -3.63 1.52 4.98
CA GLU A 32 -3.57 0.12 5.40
C GLU A 32 -4.88 -0.37 5.97
N ARG A 33 -5.60 0.50 6.66
CA ARG A 33 -6.89 0.14 7.25
C ARG A 33 -8.04 0.29 6.27
N GLU A 34 -7.74 0.72 5.05
CA GLU A 34 -8.75 0.91 4.00
C GLU A 34 -9.77 1.97 4.36
N GLU A 35 -9.38 2.90 5.21
CA GLU A 35 -10.19 4.05 5.52
C GLU A 35 -10.04 5.14 4.47
N ARG A 36 -8.99 5.06 3.66
CA ARG A 36 -8.73 6.03 2.64
C ARG A 36 -7.98 5.33 1.50
N GLU A 37 -8.28 5.72 0.27
CA GLU A 37 -7.60 5.12 -0.87
C GLU A 37 -6.49 6.03 -1.36
N PRO A 38 -5.30 5.48 -1.67
CA PRO A 38 -4.23 6.28 -2.23
C PRO A 38 -4.60 6.75 -3.64
N ASP A 39 -4.08 7.91 -4.01
CA ASP A 39 -4.26 8.36 -5.37
C ASP A 39 -3.30 7.60 -6.30
N ILE A 40 -3.37 7.93 -7.59
CA ILE A 40 -2.59 7.21 -8.59
C ILE A 40 -1.10 7.34 -8.32
N ASP A 41 -0.64 8.54 -7.99
CA ASP A 41 0.79 8.72 -7.70
C ASP A 41 1.23 7.87 -6.53
N SER A 42 0.44 7.87 -5.46
CA SER A 42 0.79 7.07 -4.29
C SER A 42 0.77 5.59 -4.61
N LEU A 43 -0.20 5.14 -5.40
CA LEU A 43 -0.25 3.74 -5.81
C LEU A 43 0.99 3.35 -6.60
N CYS A 44 1.41 4.20 -7.52
CA CYS A 44 2.61 3.91 -8.30
C CYS A 44 3.83 3.80 -7.40
N ARG A 45 3.96 4.71 -6.45
CA ARG A 45 5.10 4.68 -5.55
C ARG A 45 5.07 3.48 -4.63
N LEU A 46 3.88 3.10 -4.18
CA LEU A 46 3.75 1.90 -3.35
C LEU A 46 4.13 0.66 -4.13
N ALA A 47 3.67 0.55 -5.36
CA ALA A 47 4.00 -0.59 -6.20
C ALA A 47 5.52 -0.66 -6.43
N ASP A 48 6.15 0.48 -6.69
CA ASP A 48 7.60 0.54 -6.83
C ASP A 48 8.30 0.10 -5.56
N TYR A 49 7.83 0.62 -4.43
CA TYR A 49 8.49 0.32 -3.16
C TYR A 49 8.45 -1.17 -2.86
N PHE A 50 7.32 -1.80 -3.12
CA PHE A 50 7.16 -3.22 -2.82
C PHE A 50 7.58 -4.12 -3.98
N GLY A 51 7.89 -3.55 -5.14
CA GLY A 51 8.33 -4.35 -6.28
C GLY A 51 7.23 -5.19 -6.87
N VAL A 52 6.02 -4.68 -6.89
CA VAL A 52 4.86 -5.41 -7.43
C VAL A 52 4.12 -4.50 -8.39
N THR A 53 3.17 -5.07 -9.11
CA THR A 53 2.33 -4.27 -10.00
C THR A 53 1.24 -3.60 -9.21
N ILE A 54 0.65 -2.56 -9.78
CA ILE A 54 -0.48 -1.90 -9.15
C ILE A 54 -1.65 -2.87 -9.04
N ASP A 55 -1.86 -3.69 -10.08
CA ASP A 55 -2.92 -4.69 -10.03
C ASP A 55 -2.77 -5.61 -8.82
N TYR A 56 -1.56 -6.10 -8.60
CA TYR A 56 -1.33 -6.98 -7.47
C TYR A 56 -1.60 -6.26 -6.16
N LEU A 57 -1.20 -4.99 -6.10
CA LEU A 57 -1.34 -4.21 -4.89
C LEU A 57 -2.80 -4.01 -4.49
N VAL A 58 -3.67 -3.74 -5.47
CA VAL A 58 -5.05 -3.39 -5.17
C VAL A 58 -5.99 -4.57 -5.13
N VAL A 59 -5.53 -5.74 -5.54
CA VAL A 59 -6.40 -6.91 -5.54
C VAL A 59 -6.78 -7.29 -4.11
N ARG A 60 -8.04 -7.61 -3.92
CA ARG A 60 -8.54 -8.09 -2.64
C ARG A 60 -8.92 -9.53 -2.79
N GLU A 61 -8.61 -10.29 -1.78
CA GLU A 61 -8.89 -11.71 -1.84
C GLU A 61 -10.35 -12.02 -2.10
N LYS A 62 -11.21 -11.18 -1.58
CA LYS A 62 -12.62 -11.45 -1.69
C LYS A 62 -13.21 -11.12 -3.03
N THR A 63 -12.51 -10.47 -3.88
CA THR A 63 -13.06 -10.01 -5.12
C THR A 63 -12.88 -10.98 -6.24
N ILE A 64 -12.59 -12.13 -5.93
CA ILE A 64 -12.43 -13.08 -6.93
C ILE A 64 -13.67 -13.41 -7.58
N LYS A 65 -14.22 -13.51 -8.03
CA LYS A 65 -15.30 -13.84 -8.43
C LYS A 65 -15.70 -13.54 -9.49
N GLN A 66 -15.66 -13.63 -9.89
CA GLN A 66 -16.11 -13.42 -10.70
C GLN A 66 -16.19 -13.60 -11.21
#